data_0b0c656bf091473a3370483f13c0df66
#
_entry.id   0b0c656bf091473a3370483f13c0df66
#
_cell.length_a   1.000
_cell.length_b   1.000
_cell.length_c   1.000
_cell.angle_alpha   90.00
_cell.angle_beta   90.00
_cell.angle_gamma   90.00
#
_symmetry.space_group_name_H-M   'P 1'
#
loop_
_entity.id
_entity.type
_entity.pdbx_description
1 polymer ?
#
loop_
_entity_poly.entity_id
_entity_poly.type
_entity_poly.pdbx_seq_one_letter_code
_entity_poly.pdbx_strand_id
1 'polypeptide(L)'
;MTGPIDELLGELTLVEKVSLMGGRDLWSVQPVERLGIPSLKVTDGPNGARGTGLLGTGIPSLCIPSGTALGATWNPELVEELGGVLAAETRARGCHVLLAPTVNLHRTPLGGRNFECM
;
A
#
# COMPACT_ATOMS: atom_id res chain seq x y z
N MET A 1 9.11 -16.44 -25.45
CA MET A 1 10.22 -15.81 -24.68
C MET A 1 9.72 -15.70 -23.25
N THR A 2 10.37 -16.39 -22.33
CA THR A 2 10.14 -16.25 -20.89
C THR A 2 10.58 -14.85 -20.46
N GLY A 3 9.76 -14.14 -19.70
CA GLY A 3 10.13 -12.84 -19.18
C GLY A 3 11.05 -12.98 -17.94
N PRO A 4 11.71 -11.90 -17.50
CA PRO A 4 12.59 -11.93 -16.33
C PRO A 4 11.88 -12.41 -15.04
N ILE A 5 10.57 -12.21 -14.97
CA ILE A 5 9.75 -12.71 -13.86
C ILE A 5 9.60 -14.23 -13.91
N ASP A 6 9.40 -14.80 -15.09
CA ASP A 6 9.26 -16.26 -15.28
C ASP A 6 10.57 -16.99 -14.93
N GLU A 7 11.71 -16.41 -15.27
CA GLU A 7 13.02 -16.93 -14.91
C GLU A 7 13.19 -16.93 -13.39
N LEU A 8 12.91 -15.80 -12.74
CA LEU A 8 12.97 -15.66 -11.30
C LEU A 8 12.02 -16.65 -10.58
N LEU A 9 10.80 -16.80 -11.10
CA LEU A 9 9.84 -17.78 -10.59
C LEU A 9 10.34 -19.23 -10.73
N GLY A 10 11.09 -19.53 -11.80
CA GLY A 10 11.70 -20.83 -12.01
C GLY A 10 12.80 -21.16 -10.99
N GLU A 11 13.54 -20.16 -10.55
CA GLU A 11 14.63 -20.30 -9.57
C GLU A 11 14.14 -20.41 -8.12
N LEU A 12 12.94 -19.90 -7.82
CA LEU A 12 12.36 -19.98 -6.49
C LEU A 12 11.97 -21.41 -6.12
N THR A 13 12.41 -21.87 -4.96
CA THR A 13 11.91 -23.10 -4.35
C THR A 13 10.46 -22.95 -3.89
N LEU A 14 9.74 -24.05 -3.70
CA LEU A 14 8.38 -24.02 -3.18
C LEU A 14 8.28 -23.33 -1.81
N VAL A 15 9.26 -23.57 -0.94
CA VAL A 15 9.33 -22.97 0.41
C VAL A 15 9.46 -21.45 0.29
N GLU A 16 10.31 -20.95 -0.60
CA GLU A 16 10.48 -19.52 -0.81
C GLU A 16 9.22 -18.88 -1.44
N LYS A 17 8.59 -19.55 -2.39
CA LYS A 17 7.30 -19.09 -2.96
C LYS A 17 6.23 -18.93 -1.88
N VAL A 18 6.12 -19.91 -0.99
CA VAL A 18 5.18 -19.85 0.15
C VAL A 18 5.58 -18.76 1.13
N SER A 19 6.87 -18.58 1.42
CA SER A 19 7.34 -17.55 2.35
C SER A 19 7.06 -16.12 1.85
N LEU A 20 7.14 -15.89 0.55
CA LEU A 20 6.82 -14.59 -0.07
C LEU A 20 5.33 -14.20 0.10
N MET A 21 4.44 -15.19 0.32
CA MET A 21 3.02 -14.94 0.58
C MET A 21 2.75 -14.64 2.06
N GLY A 22 3.71 -14.85 2.93
CA GLY A 22 3.62 -14.57 4.34
C GLY A 22 4.31 -13.27 4.74
N GLY A 23 3.84 -12.63 5.82
CA GLY A 23 4.53 -11.49 6.41
C GLY A 23 5.79 -11.95 7.17
N ARG A 24 6.86 -11.17 7.08
CA ARG A 24 7.99 -11.21 8.00
C ARG A 24 7.60 -10.62 9.36
N ASP A 25 6.84 -9.55 9.27
CA ASP A 25 6.23 -8.84 10.38
C ASP A 25 4.89 -8.24 9.90
N LEU A 26 4.27 -7.35 10.70
CA LEU A 26 2.99 -6.70 10.34
C LEU A 26 3.04 -5.86 9.06
N TRP A 27 4.24 -5.39 8.68
CA TRP A 27 4.39 -4.40 7.63
C TRP A 27 5.35 -4.80 6.51
N SER A 28 6.00 -5.96 6.62
CA SER A 28 7.03 -6.37 5.66
C SER A 28 6.81 -7.81 5.20
N VAL A 29 7.10 -8.07 3.92
CA VAL A 29 7.17 -9.43 3.38
C VAL A 29 8.57 -10.01 3.55
N GLN A 30 8.69 -11.34 3.51
CA GLN A 30 9.98 -12.02 3.57
C GLN A 30 10.83 -11.68 2.34
N PRO A 31 12.14 -11.42 2.51
CA PRO A 31 13.07 -11.32 1.40
C PRO A 31 13.50 -12.72 0.92
N VAL A 32 13.99 -12.80 -0.32
CA VAL A 32 14.77 -13.96 -0.81
C VAL A 32 16.12 -13.44 -1.28
N GLU A 33 17.04 -13.28 -0.33
CA GLU A 33 18.31 -12.58 -0.55
C GLU A 33 19.17 -13.23 -1.64
N ARG A 34 19.19 -14.57 -1.72
CA ARG A 34 19.96 -15.29 -2.74
C ARG A 34 19.54 -14.97 -4.19
N LEU A 35 18.32 -14.48 -4.39
CA LEU A 35 17.77 -14.08 -5.69
C LEU A 35 17.64 -12.56 -5.81
N GLY A 36 18.17 -11.80 -4.84
CA GLY A 36 18.06 -10.36 -4.84
C GLY A 36 16.64 -9.81 -4.65
N ILE A 37 15.69 -10.63 -4.15
CA ILE A 37 14.33 -10.20 -3.85
C ILE A 37 14.33 -9.51 -2.49
N PRO A 38 14.10 -8.17 -2.44
CA PRO A 38 14.14 -7.43 -1.19
C PRO A 38 12.88 -7.67 -0.35
N SER A 39 12.97 -7.36 0.94
CA SER A 39 11.78 -7.23 1.78
C SER A 39 10.99 -5.99 1.34
N LEU A 40 9.79 -6.20 0.85
CA LEU A 40 8.87 -5.09 0.57
C LEU A 40 8.17 -4.67 1.85
N LYS A 41 8.16 -3.38 2.10
CA LYS A 41 7.54 -2.77 3.27
C LYS A 41 6.28 -2.03 2.84
N VAL A 42 5.17 -2.34 3.47
CA VAL A 42 3.89 -1.70 3.22
C VAL A 42 3.54 -0.74 4.35
N THR A 43 2.66 0.20 4.11
CA THR A 43 2.06 1.05 5.13
C THR A 43 0.58 1.26 4.85
N ASP A 44 -0.18 1.39 5.91
CA ASP A 44 -1.57 1.80 5.87
C ASP A 44 -1.69 3.33 5.77
N GLY A 45 -2.88 3.82 5.44
CA GLY A 45 -3.24 5.23 5.50
C GLY A 45 -3.60 5.86 4.15
N PRO A 46 -4.81 5.60 3.62
CA PRO A 46 -5.28 6.16 2.34
C PRO A 46 -5.40 7.69 2.35
N ASN A 47 -5.51 8.30 3.52
CA ASN A 47 -5.58 9.75 3.71
C ASN A 47 -4.27 10.37 4.23
N GLY A 48 -3.24 9.56 4.43
CA GLY A 48 -1.93 9.98 4.91
C GLY A 48 -1.12 8.78 5.38
N ALA A 49 0.09 8.61 4.87
CA ALA A 49 0.91 7.43 5.16
C ALA A 49 1.22 7.32 6.65
N ARG A 50 0.67 6.28 7.29
CA ARG A 50 0.78 6.07 8.75
C ARG A 50 2.21 5.75 9.20
N GLY A 51 3.02 5.16 8.33
CA GLY A 51 4.30 4.59 8.70
C GLY A 51 4.15 3.24 9.42
N THR A 52 5.25 2.73 9.93
CA THR A 52 5.35 1.36 10.48
C THR A 52 5.31 1.31 12.00
N GLY A 53 4.68 2.27 12.64
CA GLY A 53 4.46 2.25 14.08
C GLY A 53 3.55 1.10 14.52
N LEU A 54 3.65 0.68 15.77
CA LEU A 54 2.73 -0.26 16.39
C LEU A 54 1.30 0.31 16.34
N LEU A 55 0.29 -0.53 16.38
CA LEU A 55 -1.12 -0.13 16.41
C LEU A 55 -1.35 1.04 17.39
N GLY A 56 -1.79 2.19 16.89
CA GLY A 56 -2.02 3.40 17.68
C GLY A 56 -0.86 4.41 17.75
N THR A 57 0.35 4.07 17.29
CA THR A 57 1.54 4.94 17.32
C THR A 57 1.98 5.34 15.92
N GLY A 58 1.10 5.96 15.14
CA GLY A 58 1.49 6.48 13.82
C GLY A 58 2.48 7.64 13.92
N ILE A 59 3.32 7.79 12.91
CA ILE A 59 4.16 8.98 12.73
C ILE A 59 3.25 10.09 12.19
N PRO A 60 3.34 11.34 12.69
CA PRO A 60 2.58 12.44 12.10
C PRO A 60 2.77 12.53 10.60
N SER A 61 1.70 12.64 9.87
CA SER A 61 1.67 12.68 8.41
C SER A 61 0.69 13.72 7.91
N LEU A 62 0.79 14.06 6.63
CA LEU A 62 -0.24 14.84 5.97
C LEU A 62 -1.58 14.11 6.07
N CYS A 63 -2.66 14.86 6.24
CA CYS A 63 -4.02 14.34 6.18
C CYS A 63 -4.73 14.98 4.98
N ILE A 64 -4.88 14.23 3.90
CA ILE A 64 -5.70 14.65 2.76
C ILE A 64 -7.18 14.36 3.03
N PRO A 65 -8.10 15.00 2.28
CA PRO A 65 -9.53 14.72 2.40
C PRO A 65 -9.89 13.24 2.23
N SER A 66 -11.03 12.83 2.76
CA SER A 66 -11.51 11.46 2.64
C SER A 66 -11.77 11.04 1.19
N GLY A 67 -11.76 9.74 0.91
CA GLY A 67 -12.02 9.21 -0.43
C GLY A 67 -13.33 9.73 -1.02
N THR A 68 -14.40 9.75 -0.25
CA THR A 68 -15.69 10.33 -0.67
C THR A 68 -15.56 11.81 -1.06
N ALA A 69 -14.81 12.60 -0.31
CA ALA A 69 -14.62 14.02 -0.63
C ALA A 69 -13.78 14.20 -1.89
N LEU A 70 -12.74 13.37 -2.08
CA LEU A 70 -11.92 13.38 -3.30
C LEU A 70 -12.75 12.98 -4.52
N GLY A 71 -13.53 11.92 -4.43
CA GLY A 71 -14.43 11.49 -5.52
C GLY A 71 -15.47 12.54 -5.88
N ALA A 72 -16.00 13.26 -4.89
CA ALA A 72 -16.98 14.34 -5.11
C ALA A 72 -16.41 15.56 -5.86
N THR A 73 -15.09 15.70 -5.96
CA THR A 73 -14.47 16.78 -6.74
C THR A 73 -14.64 16.61 -8.24
N TRP A 74 -14.80 15.38 -8.73
CA TRP A 74 -14.79 15.04 -10.17
C TRP A 74 -13.56 15.58 -10.91
N ASN A 75 -12.44 15.75 -10.20
CA ASN A 75 -11.21 16.31 -10.73
C ASN A 75 -10.08 15.26 -10.65
N PRO A 76 -9.87 14.46 -11.71
CA PRO A 76 -8.84 13.42 -11.72
C PRO A 76 -7.42 13.98 -11.60
N GLU A 77 -7.16 15.17 -12.14
CA GLU A 77 -5.84 15.82 -12.07
C GLU A 77 -5.47 16.16 -10.62
N LEU A 78 -6.43 16.68 -9.85
CA LEU A 78 -6.23 16.94 -8.41
C LEU A 78 -5.96 15.64 -7.65
N VAL A 79 -6.68 14.58 -7.95
CA VAL A 79 -6.50 13.28 -7.29
C VAL A 79 -5.13 12.68 -7.63
N GLU A 80 -4.66 12.83 -8.86
CA GLU A 80 -3.32 12.41 -9.27
C GLU A 80 -2.22 13.19 -8.52
N GLU A 81 -2.35 14.51 -8.40
CA GLU A 81 -1.42 15.35 -7.63
C GLU A 81 -1.34 14.91 -6.18
N LEU A 82 -2.47 14.69 -5.52
CA LEU A 82 -2.52 14.20 -4.14
C LEU A 82 -1.94 12.79 -4.01
N GLY A 83 -2.13 11.93 -4.99
CA GLY A 83 -1.47 10.63 -5.10
C GLY A 83 0.06 10.76 -5.11
N GLY A 84 0.59 11.75 -5.83
CA GLY A 84 2.01 12.09 -5.84
C GLY A 84 2.54 12.50 -4.46
N VAL A 85 1.78 13.30 -3.73
CA VAL A 85 2.11 13.72 -2.36
C VAL A 85 2.15 12.51 -1.42
N LEU A 86 1.13 11.65 -1.45
CA LEU A 86 1.09 10.42 -0.66
C LEU A 86 2.25 9.48 -0.98
N ALA A 87 2.62 9.37 -2.26
CA ALA A 87 3.76 8.56 -2.68
C ALA A 87 5.09 9.10 -2.13
N ALA A 88 5.27 10.43 -2.11
CA ALA A 88 6.45 11.06 -1.52
C ALA A 88 6.54 10.80 -0.02
N GLU A 89 5.44 10.94 0.71
CA GLU A 89 5.38 10.62 2.13
C GLU A 89 5.66 9.14 2.42
N THR A 90 5.08 8.24 1.64
CA THR A 90 5.29 6.78 1.77
C THR A 90 6.78 6.45 1.64
N ARG A 91 7.46 7.01 0.64
CA ARG A 91 8.90 6.84 0.45
C ARG A 91 9.72 7.45 1.59
N ALA A 92 9.35 8.63 2.06
CA ALA A 92 10.03 9.28 3.19
C ALA A 92 9.97 8.44 4.48
N ARG A 93 8.97 7.55 4.61
CA ARG A 93 8.84 6.60 5.71
C ARG A 93 9.52 5.26 5.47
N GLY A 94 10.28 5.15 4.38
CA GLY A 94 10.97 3.91 3.99
C GLY A 94 10.00 2.78 3.63
N CYS A 95 8.79 3.11 3.19
CA CYS A 95 7.80 2.16 2.72
C CYS A 95 7.75 2.14 1.20
N HIS A 96 7.45 0.96 0.63
CA HIS A 96 7.44 0.72 -0.81
C HIS A 96 6.03 0.72 -1.38
N VAL A 97 5.04 0.36 -0.55
CA VAL A 97 3.63 0.25 -0.95
C VAL A 97 2.76 0.95 0.08
N LEU A 98 1.89 1.84 -0.38
CA LEU A 98 0.79 2.38 0.40
C LEU A 98 -0.46 1.54 0.12
N LEU A 99 -1.14 1.09 1.17
CA LEU A 99 -2.41 0.35 1.06
C LEU A 99 -3.55 1.34 0.81
N ALA A 100 -3.63 1.83 -0.42
CA ALA A 100 -4.56 2.85 -0.90
C ALA A 100 -4.64 2.79 -2.45
N PRO A 101 -5.65 3.44 -3.05
CA PRO A 101 -6.85 4.01 -2.43
C PRO A 101 -7.88 2.93 -2.05
N THR A 102 -8.89 3.30 -1.26
CA THR A 102 -10.04 2.44 -1.01
C THR A 102 -11.07 2.65 -2.11
N VAL A 103 -11.11 1.73 -3.07
CA VAL A 103 -12.07 1.76 -4.18
C VAL A 103 -13.17 0.75 -3.91
N ASN A 104 -14.36 1.22 -3.57
CA ASN A 104 -15.49 0.35 -3.28
C ASN A 104 -16.82 1.09 -3.47
N LEU A 105 -17.89 0.33 -3.70
CA LEU A 105 -19.24 0.86 -3.82
C LEU A 105 -19.88 1.05 -2.44
N HIS A 106 -20.53 2.17 -2.23
CA HIS A 106 -21.34 2.43 -1.03
C HIS A 106 -22.68 1.69 -1.18
N ARG A 107 -22.75 0.45 -0.74
CA ARG A 107 -23.92 -0.41 -0.91
C ARG A 107 -25.03 -0.17 0.11
N THR A 108 -24.70 0.40 1.25
CA THR A 108 -25.65 0.69 2.34
C THR A 108 -25.18 1.88 3.15
N PRO A 109 -26.07 2.78 3.58
CA PRO A 109 -25.71 3.91 4.44
C PRO A 109 -25.22 3.48 5.85
N LEU A 110 -25.47 2.23 6.24
CA LEU A 110 -25.05 1.69 7.53
C LEU A 110 -23.60 1.21 7.53
N GLY A 111 -22.87 1.32 6.42
CA GLY A 111 -21.45 0.98 6.33
C GLY A 111 -20.60 1.99 7.12
N GLY A 112 -19.95 1.54 8.21
CA GLY A 112 -19.14 2.41 9.08
C GLY A 112 -17.88 2.98 8.42
N ARG A 113 -17.48 2.46 7.25
CA ARG A 113 -16.29 2.88 6.51
C ARG A 113 -16.60 3.51 5.14
N ASN A 114 -17.85 3.90 4.92
CA ASN A 114 -18.24 4.51 3.64
C ASN A 114 -17.43 5.78 3.31
N PHE A 115 -17.06 6.57 4.32
CA PHE A 115 -16.28 7.81 4.13
C PHE A 115 -14.89 7.56 3.53
N GLU A 116 -14.34 6.35 3.64
CA GLU A 116 -13.02 5.99 3.12
C GLU A 116 -13.04 5.71 1.61
N CYS A 117 -14.20 5.45 1.05
CA CYS A 117 -14.34 5.00 -0.34
C CYS A 117 -14.53 6.18 -1.31
N MET A 118 -13.98 6.01 -2.51
CA MET A 118 -14.22 6.91 -3.65
C MET A 118 -15.44 6.43 -4.45
#